data_c66f072cb7de95b4312b8c7449b78a6e
#
_entry.id   c66f072cb7de95b4312b8c7449b78a6e
#
_cell.length_a   1.000
_cell.length_b   1.000
_cell.length_c   1.000
_cell.angle_alpha   90.00
_cell.angle_beta   90.00
_cell.angle_gamma   90.00
#
_symmetry.space_group_name_H-M   'P 1'
#
loop_
_entity.id
_entity.type
_entity.pdbx_description
1 polymer ?
#
loop_
_entity_poly.entity_id
_entity_poly.type
_entity_poly.pdbx_seq_one_letter_code
_entity_poly.pdbx_strand_id
1 'polypeptide(L)'
;GADAAARREGLRPDSINVASVDAATGRTVLFGLPRNMQRVPFPESSPLRALYPDGYVCDDGECMLNGIYTLGEEHADLYPGQEAGLAAIKEAVSETLGLELNYYAMVDMGGFEALIDAMGGIRLDIAKPIPIGGVSTKIKGYIEPGKNVLLDGYHALWFARSRAESSDYERMVRQKCVMSAMAQQLDPMTVATKFGELSEAGGDLLRTDVGRGEAYELAELALKAKGLKGSSVNFAPPLIVSAHPDFGLIRETVQKKIAQSEAKDKAKDAKGAGSAKPTEKTSAAEKPASTPSSSTPSEPASQAPQEPYTETEDLDAVCTVS
;
A
#
# COMPACT_ATOMS: atom_id res chain seq x y z
N GLY A 1 25.59 19.27 -12.29
CA GLY A 1 25.30 17.86 -12.60
C GLY A 1 25.93 16.87 -11.63
N ALA A 2 27.10 17.15 -11.05
CA ALA A 2 27.79 16.25 -10.11
C ALA A 2 27.13 16.26 -8.71
N ASP A 3 26.66 17.43 -8.25
CA ASP A 3 26.03 17.57 -6.91
C ASP A 3 24.68 16.88 -6.79
N ALA A 4 23.91 16.79 -7.88
CA ALA A 4 22.63 16.08 -7.86
C ALA A 4 22.78 14.54 -7.81
N ALA A 5 23.92 14.01 -8.27
CA ALA A 5 24.23 12.58 -8.18
C ALA A 5 24.71 12.20 -6.75
N ALA A 6 25.51 13.06 -6.11
CA ALA A 6 26.00 12.84 -4.75
C ALA A 6 24.86 12.86 -3.71
N ARG A 7 23.80 13.66 -3.91
CA ARG A 7 22.63 13.67 -3.04
C ARG A 7 21.69 12.46 -3.21
N ARG A 8 21.98 11.55 -4.13
CA ARG A 8 21.25 10.27 -4.31
C ARG A 8 21.89 9.11 -3.56
N GLU A 9 22.98 9.33 -2.88
CA GLU A 9 23.64 8.36 -2.02
C GLU A 9 22.99 8.32 -0.65
N GLY A 10 21.83 7.70 -0.54
CA GLY A 10 21.13 7.47 0.70
C GLY A 10 20.01 6.47 0.46
N LEU A 11 19.58 5.81 1.52
CA LEU A 11 18.45 4.89 1.47
C LEU A 11 17.17 5.72 1.30
N ARG A 12 16.45 5.48 0.21
CA ARG A 12 15.18 6.16 -0.11
C ARG A 12 14.09 5.11 -0.33
N PRO A 13 13.06 5.07 0.51
CA PRO A 13 11.94 4.16 0.31
C PRO A 13 11.25 4.41 -1.04
N ASP A 14 11.08 3.36 -1.83
CA ASP A 14 10.36 3.42 -3.11
C ASP A 14 8.86 3.16 -2.96
N SER A 15 8.43 2.58 -1.84
CA SER A 15 7.05 2.27 -1.51
C SER A 15 6.78 2.65 -0.07
N ILE A 16 5.79 3.51 0.16
CA ILE A 16 5.39 3.98 1.49
C ILE A 16 3.90 3.71 1.63
N ASN A 17 3.57 2.75 2.49
CA ASN A 17 2.20 2.34 2.75
C ASN A 17 1.93 2.32 4.25
N VAL A 18 0.73 2.75 4.64
CA VAL A 18 0.25 2.68 6.01
C VAL A 18 -0.98 1.77 6.05
N ALA A 19 -0.95 0.80 6.94
CA ALA A 19 -2.09 -0.07 7.23
C ALA A 19 -2.75 0.39 8.53
N SER A 20 -4.00 0.84 8.45
CA SER A 20 -4.85 1.05 9.61
C SER A 20 -5.64 -0.24 9.83
N VAL A 21 -5.48 -0.85 11.00
CA VAL A 21 -6.07 -2.14 11.33
C VAL A 21 -7.00 -1.96 12.52
N ASP A 22 -8.27 -2.34 12.35
CA ASP A 22 -9.25 -2.36 13.45
C ASP A 22 -8.88 -3.44 14.46
N ALA A 23 -8.65 -3.06 15.71
CA ALA A 23 -8.16 -3.96 16.75
C ALA A 23 -9.17 -5.05 17.15
N ALA A 24 -10.45 -4.87 16.90
CA ALA A 24 -11.50 -5.85 17.22
C ALA A 24 -11.64 -6.90 16.11
N THR A 25 -11.65 -6.47 14.86
CA THR A 25 -12.00 -7.30 13.70
C THR A 25 -10.80 -7.68 12.82
N GLY A 26 -9.72 -6.92 12.90
CA GLY A 26 -8.58 -7.03 12.00
C GLY A 26 -8.81 -6.40 10.61
N ARG A 27 -10.00 -5.82 10.35
CA ARG A 27 -10.26 -5.18 9.07
C ARG A 27 -9.25 -4.08 8.79
N THR A 28 -8.71 -4.08 7.57
CA THR A 28 -7.58 -3.23 7.21
C THR A 28 -7.97 -2.22 6.14
N VAL A 29 -7.50 -0.99 6.31
CA VAL A 29 -7.49 0.06 5.29
C VAL A 29 -6.04 0.38 4.95
N LEU A 30 -5.66 0.27 3.67
CA LEU A 30 -4.32 0.58 3.19
C LEU A 30 -4.29 1.99 2.58
N PHE A 31 -3.36 2.81 3.05
CA PHE A 31 -3.07 4.13 2.52
C PHE A 31 -1.72 4.14 1.82
N GLY A 32 -1.72 4.31 0.49
CA GLY A 32 -0.50 4.40 -0.31
C GLY A 32 -0.11 5.86 -0.53
N LEU A 33 1.11 6.21 -0.14
CA LEU A 33 1.68 7.54 -0.31
C LEU A 33 2.66 7.54 -1.49
N PRO A 34 2.57 8.50 -2.42
CA PRO A 34 3.54 8.61 -3.50
C PRO A 34 4.88 9.05 -2.92
N ARG A 35 5.94 8.31 -3.24
CA ARG A 35 7.31 8.59 -2.77
C ARG A 35 7.81 9.99 -3.11
N ASN A 36 7.28 10.58 -4.19
CA ASN A 36 7.62 11.90 -4.71
C ASN A 36 6.68 13.00 -4.21
N MET A 37 5.93 12.78 -3.14
CA MET A 37 5.13 13.81 -2.48
C MET A 37 6.05 14.90 -1.95
N GLN A 38 5.76 16.14 -2.29
CA GLN A 38 6.52 17.33 -1.87
C GLN A 38 5.83 18.04 -0.72
N ARG A 39 6.52 19.02 -0.13
CA ARG A 39 6.01 19.91 0.93
C ARG A 39 5.50 19.13 2.15
N VAL A 40 6.07 17.97 2.39
CA VAL A 40 5.64 17.06 3.47
C VAL A 40 5.78 17.74 4.82
N PRO A 41 4.71 17.85 5.64
CA PRO A 41 4.75 18.54 6.92
C PRO A 41 5.46 17.69 7.98
N PHE A 42 6.02 18.37 8.97
CA PHE A 42 6.49 17.76 10.21
C PHE A 42 5.59 18.17 11.38
N PRO A 43 5.31 17.28 12.34
CA PRO A 43 4.55 17.65 13.55
C PRO A 43 5.31 18.68 14.40
N GLU A 44 4.59 19.40 15.24
CA GLU A 44 5.22 20.41 16.14
C GLU A 44 6.26 19.79 17.08
N SER A 45 6.10 18.52 17.43
CA SER A 45 7.04 17.77 18.27
C SER A 45 8.32 17.35 17.55
N SER A 46 8.34 17.40 16.20
CA SER A 46 9.50 16.99 15.42
C SER A 46 10.63 18.01 15.50
N PRO A 47 11.87 17.60 15.77
CA PRO A 47 13.01 18.50 15.72
C PRO A 47 13.25 19.07 14.31
N LEU A 48 12.85 18.36 13.25
CA LEU A 48 12.94 18.86 11.88
C LEU A 48 11.95 20.00 11.58
N ARG A 49 10.90 20.17 12.39
CA ARG A 49 9.96 21.28 12.25
C ARG A 49 10.63 22.65 12.34
N ALA A 50 11.63 22.76 13.19
CA ALA A 50 12.40 24.01 13.33
C ALA A 50 13.23 24.33 12.08
N LEU A 51 13.70 23.32 11.35
CA LEU A 51 14.47 23.48 10.12
C LEU A 51 13.56 23.67 8.90
N TYR A 52 12.38 23.07 8.92
CA TYR A 52 11.41 23.05 7.82
C TYR A 52 10.02 23.49 8.31
N PRO A 53 9.83 24.75 8.70
CA PRO A 53 8.56 25.23 9.28
C PRO A 53 7.37 25.16 8.30
N ASP A 54 7.65 25.26 6.99
CA ASP A 54 6.65 25.20 5.91
C ASP A 54 6.55 23.82 5.25
N GLY A 55 7.08 22.77 5.93
CA GLY A 55 7.22 21.42 5.40
C GLY A 55 8.54 21.23 4.64
N TYR A 56 8.82 19.99 4.24
CA TYR A 56 10.06 19.61 3.54
C TYR A 56 10.07 20.20 2.13
N VAL A 57 10.66 21.41 2.02
CA VAL A 57 10.74 22.20 0.78
C VAL A 57 12.19 22.57 0.51
N CYS A 58 12.59 22.51 -0.76
CA CYS A 58 13.87 22.99 -1.25
C CYS A 58 13.74 23.62 -2.64
N ASP A 59 14.68 24.48 -3.00
CA ASP A 59 14.62 25.29 -4.22
C ASP A 59 14.77 24.47 -5.50
N ASP A 60 15.42 23.29 -5.42
CA ASP A 60 15.63 22.37 -6.55
C ASP A 60 14.45 21.41 -6.81
N GLY A 61 13.43 21.42 -5.95
CA GLY A 61 12.26 20.55 -6.05
C GLY A 61 12.54 19.07 -5.73
N GLU A 62 13.72 18.72 -5.24
CA GLU A 62 14.12 17.34 -4.90
C GLU A 62 13.73 16.93 -3.48
N CYS A 63 13.12 17.85 -2.69
CA CYS A 63 12.61 17.57 -1.35
C CYS A 63 11.30 16.80 -1.41
N MET A 64 11.42 15.48 -1.43
CA MET A 64 10.32 14.53 -1.57
C MET A 64 10.19 13.64 -0.34
N LEU A 65 9.03 13.07 -0.11
CA LEU A 65 8.73 12.20 1.03
C LEU A 65 9.80 11.09 1.22
N ASN A 66 10.23 10.45 0.16
CA ASN A 66 11.26 9.40 0.24
C ASN A 66 12.65 9.92 0.61
N GLY A 67 12.90 11.20 0.48
CA GLY A 67 14.16 11.86 0.89
C GLY A 67 14.23 12.10 2.40
N ILE A 68 13.11 12.06 3.11
CA ILE A 68 13.06 12.36 4.55
C ILE A 68 13.82 11.31 5.37
N TYR A 69 13.89 10.06 4.90
CA TYR A 69 14.74 9.07 5.55
C TYR A 69 16.21 9.51 5.57
N THR A 70 16.74 9.87 4.41
CA THR A 70 18.13 10.37 4.30
C THR A 70 18.32 11.68 5.09
N LEU A 71 17.33 12.57 5.06
CA LEU A 71 17.35 13.80 5.87
C LEU A 71 17.48 13.48 7.37
N GLY A 72 16.73 12.49 7.87
CA GLY A 72 16.84 12.06 9.26
C GLY A 72 18.24 11.55 9.61
N GLU A 73 18.84 10.74 8.71
CA GLU A 73 20.21 10.25 8.88
C GLU A 73 21.24 11.39 8.86
N GLU A 74 21.06 12.40 8.01
CA GLU A 74 21.91 13.59 7.96
C GLU A 74 21.81 14.46 9.23
N HIS A 75 20.71 14.34 9.96
CA HIS A 75 20.44 15.05 11.22
C HIS A 75 20.28 14.07 12.41
N ALA A 76 21.11 13.00 12.44
CA ALA A 76 21.04 12.00 13.48
C ALA A 76 21.26 12.53 14.91
N ASP A 77 21.95 13.66 15.05
CA ASP A 77 22.12 14.39 16.29
C ASP A 77 20.79 14.89 16.90
N LEU A 78 19.78 15.10 16.08
CA LEU A 78 18.44 15.51 16.52
C LEU A 78 17.58 14.34 17.05
N TYR A 79 18.01 13.09 16.84
CA TYR A 79 17.27 11.88 17.21
C TYR A 79 18.10 10.95 18.12
N PRO A 80 18.56 11.42 19.30
CA PRO A 80 19.43 10.63 20.14
C PRO A 80 18.78 9.31 20.60
N GLY A 81 19.48 8.20 20.39
CA GLY A 81 19.01 6.86 20.79
C GLY A 81 17.93 6.25 19.89
N GLN A 82 17.66 6.84 18.73
CA GLN A 82 16.72 6.34 17.72
C GLN A 82 17.43 6.12 16.39
N GLU A 83 16.82 5.31 15.51
CA GLU A 83 17.19 5.29 14.10
C GLU A 83 16.62 6.56 13.43
N ALA A 84 17.47 7.56 13.25
CA ALA A 84 17.06 8.91 12.89
C ALA A 84 16.24 8.98 11.58
N GLY A 85 16.66 8.24 10.55
CA GLY A 85 15.93 8.18 9.28
C GLY A 85 14.52 7.60 9.42
N LEU A 86 14.38 6.54 10.23
CA LEU A 86 13.08 5.92 10.51
C LEU A 86 12.20 6.82 11.37
N ALA A 87 12.76 7.45 12.39
CA ALA A 87 12.03 8.40 13.23
C ALA A 87 11.50 9.57 12.39
N ALA A 88 12.36 10.19 11.59
CA ALA A 88 11.99 11.33 10.75
C ALA A 88 10.88 10.99 9.75
N ILE A 89 10.97 9.85 9.05
CA ILE A 89 9.94 9.48 8.06
C ILE A 89 8.63 9.04 8.74
N LYS A 90 8.70 8.38 9.91
CA LYS A 90 7.53 8.01 10.71
C LYS A 90 6.75 9.26 11.16
N GLU A 91 7.45 10.27 11.69
CA GLU A 91 6.87 11.56 12.06
C GLU A 91 6.19 12.27 10.87
N ALA A 92 6.89 12.36 9.74
CA ALA A 92 6.39 13.02 8.55
C ALA A 92 5.16 12.33 7.95
N VAL A 93 5.15 10.98 7.90
CA VAL A 93 4.00 10.19 7.44
C VAL A 93 2.83 10.31 8.42
N SER A 94 3.10 10.27 9.72
CA SER A 94 2.10 10.47 10.77
C SER A 94 1.38 11.81 10.60
N GLU A 95 2.15 12.91 10.47
CA GLU A 95 1.61 14.25 10.28
C GLU A 95 0.85 14.39 8.95
N THR A 96 1.37 13.78 7.88
CA THR A 96 0.71 13.78 6.55
C THR A 96 -0.69 13.17 6.62
N LEU A 97 -0.83 12.03 7.28
CA LEU A 97 -2.09 11.28 7.36
C LEU A 97 -3.00 11.73 8.51
N GLY A 98 -2.46 12.47 9.50
CA GLY A 98 -3.17 12.80 10.73
C GLY A 98 -3.45 11.55 11.59
N LEU A 99 -2.52 10.59 11.59
CA LEU A 99 -2.58 9.34 12.34
C LEU A 99 -1.36 9.18 13.23
N GLU A 100 -1.55 8.63 14.41
CA GLU A 100 -0.44 8.10 15.20
C GLU A 100 -0.03 6.75 14.65
N LEU A 101 1.24 6.60 14.25
CA LEU A 101 1.79 5.35 13.75
C LEU A 101 2.40 4.55 14.90
N ASN A 102 1.77 3.42 15.24
CA ASN A 102 2.22 2.56 16.34
C ASN A 102 3.53 1.86 15.99
N TYR A 103 3.58 1.22 14.83
CA TYR A 103 4.71 0.39 14.39
C TYR A 103 5.16 0.76 12.99
N TYR A 104 6.40 0.37 12.67
CA TYR A 104 6.90 0.37 11.31
C TYR A 104 7.57 -0.98 10.95
N ALA A 105 7.59 -1.29 9.68
CA ALA A 105 8.43 -2.33 9.11
C ALA A 105 9.03 -1.80 7.81
N MET A 106 10.34 -1.79 7.72
CA MET A 106 11.07 -1.46 6.50
C MET A 106 11.80 -2.70 6.00
N VAL A 107 11.50 -3.09 4.78
CA VAL A 107 12.05 -4.28 4.13
C VAL A 107 12.82 -3.83 2.91
N ASP A 108 14.06 -4.25 2.80
CA ASP A 108 14.82 -4.06 1.56
C ASP A 108 14.41 -5.09 0.48
N MET A 109 14.99 -4.97 -0.69
CA MET A 109 14.66 -5.85 -1.81
C MET A 109 15.03 -7.31 -1.54
N GLY A 110 16.17 -7.55 -0.90
CA GLY A 110 16.64 -8.90 -0.58
C GLY A 110 15.80 -9.55 0.51
N GLY A 111 15.44 -8.78 1.54
CA GLY A 111 14.53 -9.24 2.61
C GLY A 111 13.15 -9.55 2.08
N PHE A 112 12.63 -8.74 1.14
CA PHE A 112 11.35 -9.03 0.49
C PHE A 112 11.40 -10.35 -0.31
N GLU A 113 12.44 -10.55 -1.13
CA GLU A 113 12.62 -11.80 -1.88
C GLU A 113 12.71 -12.98 -0.92
N ALA A 114 13.55 -12.90 0.11
CA ALA A 114 13.73 -13.97 1.08
C ALA A 114 12.44 -14.29 1.85
N LEU A 115 11.66 -13.29 2.22
CA LEU A 115 10.37 -13.49 2.89
C LEU A 115 9.38 -14.25 2.00
N ILE A 116 9.22 -13.81 0.76
CA ILE A 116 8.31 -14.46 -0.19
C ILE A 116 8.74 -15.91 -0.46
N ASP A 117 10.04 -16.16 -0.67
CA ASP A 117 10.57 -17.50 -0.91
C ASP A 117 10.39 -18.42 0.30
N ALA A 118 10.66 -17.92 1.51
CA ALA A 118 10.44 -18.66 2.76
C ALA A 118 8.98 -19.06 2.97
N MET A 119 8.04 -18.34 2.36
CA MET A 119 6.60 -18.60 2.40
C MET A 119 6.11 -19.48 1.24
N GLY A 120 6.98 -19.89 0.32
CA GLY A 120 6.64 -20.72 -0.85
C GLY A 120 6.07 -19.93 -2.03
N GLY A 121 6.25 -18.63 -2.06
CA GLY A 121 5.77 -17.75 -3.13
C GLY A 121 4.36 -17.21 -2.88
N ILE A 122 3.92 -16.33 -3.78
CA ILE A 122 2.55 -15.80 -3.82
C ILE A 122 1.91 -16.00 -5.18
N ARG A 123 0.58 -16.06 -5.24
CA ARG A 123 -0.17 -16.24 -6.47
C ARG A 123 -0.96 -14.99 -6.81
N LEU A 124 -0.83 -14.56 -8.07
CA LEU A 124 -1.51 -13.37 -8.60
C LEU A 124 -2.08 -13.65 -9.99
N ASP A 125 -3.14 -12.93 -10.33
CA ASP A 125 -3.62 -12.81 -11.71
C ASP A 125 -2.84 -11.70 -12.39
N ILE A 126 -2.26 -11.98 -13.55
CA ILE A 126 -1.43 -11.05 -14.32
C ILE A 126 -2.10 -10.82 -15.67
N ALA A 127 -2.56 -9.59 -15.91
CA ALA A 127 -3.33 -9.26 -17.11
C ALA A 127 -2.45 -8.97 -18.33
N LYS A 128 -1.25 -8.43 -18.11
CA LYS A 128 -0.31 -8.04 -19.17
C LYS A 128 1.12 -8.43 -18.80
N PRO A 129 2.04 -8.61 -19.78
CA PRO A 129 3.44 -8.89 -19.48
C PRO A 129 4.05 -7.79 -18.61
N ILE A 130 4.79 -8.18 -17.57
CA ILE A 130 5.49 -7.22 -16.70
C ILE A 130 7.00 -7.32 -16.96
N PRO A 131 7.65 -6.24 -17.41
CA PRO A 131 9.08 -6.27 -17.74
C PRO A 131 9.96 -6.52 -16.51
N ILE A 132 10.98 -7.36 -16.69
CA ILE A 132 12.06 -7.58 -15.73
C ILE A 132 13.26 -6.74 -16.18
N GLY A 133 13.54 -5.65 -15.50
CA GLY A 133 14.51 -4.63 -15.93
C GLY A 133 13.85 -3.44 -16.60
N GLY A 134 14.57 -2.73 -17.46
CA GLY A 134 14.06 -1.69 -18.36
C GLY A 134 14.20 -0.24 -17.88
N VAL A 135 14.34 0.04 -16.60
CA VAL A 135 14.65 1.39 -16.09
C VAL A 135 16.15 1.43 -15.77
N SER A 136 16.92 2.16 -16.54
CA SER A 136 18.40 2.24 -16.47
C SER A 136 19.14 0.94 -16.80
N THR A 137 18.44 -0.15 -17.11
CA THR A 137 19.01 -1.44 -17.53
C THR A 137 18.22 -2.02 -18.69
N LYS A 138 18.80 -2.99 -19.42
CA LYS A 138 18.06 -3.70 -20.46
C LYS A 138 16.97 -4.57 -19.83
N ILE A 139 15.83 -4.70 -20.51
CA ILE A 139 14.81 -5.71 -20.18
C ILE A 139 15.47 -7.08 -20.39
N LYS A 140 15.39 -7.92 -19.34
CA LYS A 140 16.00 -9.27 -19.33
C LYS A 140 14.95 -10.36 -19.61
N GLY A 141 13.67 -10.03 -19.50
CA GLY A 141 12.56 -10.94 -19.67
C GLY A 141 11.26 -10.31 -19.22
N TYR A 142 10.21 -11.11 -19.17
CA TYR A 142 8.89 -10.69 -18.72
C TYR A 142 8.30 -11.72 -17.76
N ILE A 143 7.48 -11.24 -16.83
CA ILE A 143 6.54 -12.07 -16.10
C ILE A 143 5.32 -12.19 -17.01
N GLU A 144 5.02 -13.40 -17.47
CA GLU A 144 3.98 -13.64 -18.47
C GLU A 144 2.57 -13.50 -17.86
N PRO A 145 1.58 -13.04 -18.66
CA PRO A 145 0.20 -12.99 -18.25
C PRO A 145 -0.35 -14.38 -17.92
N GLY A 146 -1.27 -14.41 -16.96
CA GLY A 146 -1.93 -15.65 -16.57
C GLY A 146 -2.80 -15.46 -15.34
N LYS A 147 -3.68 -16.45 -15.10
CA LYS A 147 -4.44 -16.54 -13.86
C LYS A 147 -3.72 -17.41 -12.86
N ASN A 148 -3.75 -16.98 -11.59
CA ASN A 148 -3.19 -17.74 -10.47
C ASN A 148 -1.69 -18.09 -10.68
N VAL A 149 -0.93 -17.15 -11.25
CA VAL A 149 0.49 -17.34 -11.53
C VAL A 149 1.26 -17.34 -10.22
N LEU A 150 2.04 -18.39 -9.98
CA LEU A 150 2.93 -18.47 -8.83
C LEU A 150 4.17 -17.60 -9.09
N LEU A 151 4.42 -16.66 -8.21
CA LEU A 151 5.60 -15.81 -8.19
C LEU A 151 6.48 -16.21 -7.00
N ASP A 152 7.74 -16.53 -7.25
CA ASP A 152 8.79 -16.57 -6.23
C ASP A 152 9.19 -15.15 -5.80
N GLY A 153 10.12 -15.02 -4.85
CA GLY A 153 10.55 -13.74 -4.32
C GLY A 153 11.06 -12.80 -5.41
N TYR A 154 11.88 -13.29 -6.32
CA TYR A 154 12.41 -12.51 -7.43
C TYR A 154 11.32 -11.97 -8.37
N HIS A 155 10.40 -12.82 -8.80
CA HIS A 155 9.33 -12.42 -9.70
C HIS A 155 8.29 -11.53 -9.00
N ALA A 156 7.98 -11.79 -7.72
CA ALA A 156 7.11 -10.93 -6.92
C ALA A 156 7.71 -9.52 -6.73
N LEU A 157 9.04 -9.44 -6.49
CA LEU A 157 9.73 -8.17 -6.41
C LEU A 157 9.64 -7.40 -7.74
N TRP A 158 9.91 -8.06 -8.88
CA TRP A 158 9.82 -7.41 -10.19
C TRP A 158 8.39 -7.00 -10.53
N PHE A 159 7.39 -7.79 -10.18
CA PHE A 159 5.99 -7.41 -10.32
C PHE A 159 5.68 -6.11 -9.56
N ALA A 160 6.16 -5.99 -8.32
CA ALA A 160 5.92 -4.84 -7.46
C ALA A 160 6.73 -3.59 -7.87
N ARG A 161 7.93 -3.75 -8.47
CA ARG A 161 8.86 -2.63 -8.72
C ARG A 161 8.97 -2.17 -10.16
N SER A 162 8.56 -3.00 -11.13
CA SER A 162 8.73 -2.68 -12.55
C SER A 162 8.06 -1.35 -12.92
N ARG A 163 8.79 -0.52 -13.65
CA ARG A 163 8.32 0.80 -14.16
C ARG A 163 8.50 0.92 -15.66
N ALA A 164 9.20 -0.04 -16.27
CA ALA A 164 9.30 -0.10 -17.71
C ALA A 164 7.90 -0.34 -18.30
N GLU A 165 7.54 0.41 -19.32
CA GLU A 165 6.26 0.31 -20.02
C GLU A 165 5.02 0.58 -19.11
N SER A 166 5.21 1.21 -17.93
CA SER A 166 4.11 1.51 -17.01
C SER A 166 4.34 2.80 -16.22
N SER A 167 3.25 3.35 -15.68
CA SER A 167 3.30 4.54 -14.81
C SER A 167 3.72 4.19 -13.37
N ASP A 168 4.10 5.22 -12.62
CA ASP A 168 4.38 5.09 -11.18
C ASP A 168 3.11 4.68 -10.40
N TYR A 169 1.95 5.09 -10.86
CA TYR A 169 0.65 4.76 -10.25
C TYR A 169 0.26 3.29 -10.48
N GLU A 170 0.50 2.75 -11.67
CA GLU A 170 0.30 1.31 -11.93
C GLU A 170 1.21 0.46 -11.04
N ARG A 171 2.44 0.92 -10.79
CA ARG A 171 3.33 0.28 -9.80
C ARG A 171 2.71 0.29 -8.40
N MET A 172 2.15 1.41 -7.94
CA MET A 172 1.48 1.47 -6.62
C MET A 172 0.30 0.49 -6.53
N VAL A 173 -0.44 0.31 -7.61
CA VAL A 173 -1.51 -0.71 -7.69
C VAL A 173 -0.93 -2.11 -7.55
N ARG A 174 0.12 -2.45 -8.31
CA ARG A 174 0.78 -3.76 -8.21
C ARG A 174 1.35 -4.04 -6.81
N GLN A 175 1.92 -3.04 -6.15
CA GLN A 175 2.38 -3.17 -4.76
C GLN A 175 1.23 -3.55 -3.81
N LYS A 176 0.07 -2.95 -3.98
CA LYS A 176 -1.13 -3.33 -3.20
C LYS A 176 -1.59 -4.74 -3.51
N CYS A 177 -1.54 -5.17 -4.77
CA CYS A 177 -1.86 -6.54 -5.13
C CYS A 177 -0.95 -7.56 -4.45
N VAL A 178 0.35 -7.28 -4.40
CA VAL A 178 1.29 -8.12 -3.64
C VAL A 178 0.94 -8.13 -2.16
N MET A 179 0.68 -6.98 -1.54
CA MET A 179 0.29 -6.91 -0.13
C MET A 179 -1.02 -7.66 0.15
N SER A 180 -2.03 -7.54 -0.73
CA SER A 180 -3.28 -8.28 -0.61
C SER A 180 -3.06 -9.79 -0.74
N ALA A 181 -2.27 -10.22 -1.72
CA ALA A 181 -1.94 -11.62 -1.91
C ALA A 181 -1.20 -12.20 -0.68
N MET A 182 -0.23 -11.46 -0.15
CA MET A 182 0.45 -11.86 1.09
C MET A 182 -0.54 -12.00 2.25
N ALA A 183 -1.38 -11.00 2.48
CA ALA A 183 -2.34 -11.01 3.58
C ALA A 183 -3.35 -12.17 3.51
N GLN A 184 -3.72 -12.61 2.30
CA GLN A 184 -4.72 -13.66 2.12
C GLN A 184 -4.12 -15.08 2.04
N GLN A 185 -2.96 -15.21 1.39
CA GLN A 185 -2.39 -16.51 1.05
C GLN A 185 -1.41 -17.00 2.11
N LEU A 186 -0.71 -16.07 2.77
CA LEU A 186 0.27 -16.45 3.77
C LEU A 186 -0.41 -16.76 5.12
N ASP A 187 0.15 -17.72 5.84
CA ASP A 187 -0.28 -17.97 7.20
C ASP A 187 0.32 -16.92 8.14
N PRO A 188 -0.50 -16.10 8.85
CA PRO A 188 0.00 -15.02 9.67
C PRO A 188 0.98 -15.45 10.77
N MET A 189 0.78 -16.64 11.36
CA MET A 189 1.69 -17.15 12.40
C MET A 189 3.05 -17.55 11.82
N THR A 190 3.05 -18.13 10.63
CA THR A 190 4.30 -18.42 9.90
C THR A 190 5.01 -17.13 9.50
N VAL A 191 4.27 -16.11 9.04
CA VAL A 191 4.85 -14.79 8.75
C VAL A 191 5.50 -14.19 9.99
N ALA A 192 4.81 -14.16 11.13
CA ALA A 192 5.34 -13.63 12.38
C ALA A 192 6.63 -14.36 12.83
N THR A 193 6.66 -15.68 12.69
CA THR A 193 7.85 -16.49 13.01
C THR A 193 9.02 -16.17 12.09
N LYS A 194 8.79 -16.17 10.78
CA LYS A 194 9.83 -15.87 9.77
C LYS A 194 10.30 -14.43 9.85
N PHE A 195 9.39 -13.50 10.11
CA PHE A 195 9.72 -12.10 10.35
C PHE A 195 10.69 -11.96 11.55
N GLY A 196 10.43 -12.68 12.66
CA GLY A 196 11.32 -12.72 13.81
C GLY A 196 12.70 -13.30 13.47
N GLU A 197 12.76 -14.43 12.73
CA GLU A 197 14.01 -15.05 12.27
C GLU A 197 14.82 -14.09 11.39
N LEU A 198 14.18 -13.38 10.43
CA LEU A 198 14.83 -12.41 9.56
C LEU A 198 15.34 -11.20 10.32
N SER A 199 14.56 -10.69 11.27
CA SER A 199 14.96 -9.56 12.13
C SER A 199 16.18 -9.91 13.01
N GLU A 200 16.26 -11.16 13.51
CA GLU A 200 17.37 -11.63 14.36
C GLU A 200 18.64 -12.01 13.59
N ALA A 201 18.46 -12.46 12.34
CA ALA A 201 19.61 -12.82 11.49
C ALA A 201 20.57 -11.64 11.29
N GLY A 202 20.14 -10.44 11.68
CA GLY A 202 20.91 -9.21 11.64
C GLY A 202 21.25 -8.83 10.21
N GLY A 203 21.00 -7.63 9.84
CA GLY A 203 21.29 -7.13 8.54
C GLY A 203 20.27 -6.06 8.14
N ASP A 204 20.52 -5.39 7.04
CA ASP A 204 19.66 -4.34 6.51
C ASP A 204 18.37 -4.88 5.86
N LEU A 205 18.16 -6.20 5.86
CA LEU A 205 17.05 -6.86 5.17
C LEU A 205 15.67 -6.47 5.72
N LEU A 206 15.58 -6.32 7.05
CA LEU A 206 14.34 -5.99 7.74
C LEU A 206 14.64 -5.13 8.97
N ARG A 207 14.05 -3.94 9.01
CA ARG A 207 14.10 -3.04 10.16
C ARG A 207 12.69 -2.79 10.67
N THR A 208 12.47 -2.92 11.98
CA THR A 208 11.15 -2.77 12.58
C THR A 208 11.25 -2.43 14.05
N ASP A 209 10.25 -1.71 14.57
CA ASP A 209 10.01 -1.53 16.00
C ASP A 209 8.99 -2.54 16.56
N VAL A 210 8.51 -3.48 15.74
CA VAL A 210 7.62 -4.57 16.18
C VAL A 210 8.42 -5.59 16.95
N GLY A 211 8.18 -5.71 18.25
CA GLY A 211 8.75 -6.76 19.07
C GLY A 211 8.10 -8.13 18.80
N ARG A 212 8.69 -9.19 19.36
CA ARG A 212 8.15 -10.56 19.16
C ARG A 212 6.72 -10.72 19.68
N GLY A 213 6.41 -10.13 20.83
CA GLY A 213 5.08 -10.19 21.42
C GLY A 213 4.04 -9.56 20.50
N GLU A 214 4.31 -8.33 20.06
CA GLU A 214 3.48 -7.56 19.15
C GLU A 214 3.32 -8.26 17.79
N ALA A 215 4.35 -8.91 17.27
CA ALA A 215 4.27 -9.67 16.04
C ALA A 215 3.25 -10.82 16.13
N TYR A 216 3.18 -11.52 17.27
CA TYR A 216 2.16 -12.55 17.49
C TYR A 216 0.76 -11.95 17.65
N GLU A 217 0.61 -10.83 18.36
CA GLU A 217 -0.68 -10.12 18.47
C GLU A 217 -1.17 -9.64 17.12
N LEU A 218 -0.29 -9.08 16.30
CA LEU A 218 -0.61 -8.69 14.91
C LEU A 218 -0.98 -9.90 14.04
N ALA A 219 -0.32 -11.04 14.23
CA ALA A 219 -0.66 -12.29 13.53
C ALA A 219 -2.05 -12.81 13.93
N GLU A 220 -2.41 -12.78 15.21
CA GLU A 220 -3.75 -13.13 15.67
C GLU A 220 -4.82 -12.19 15.08
N LEU A 221 -4.51 -10.89 15.00
CA LEU A 221 -5.38 -9.90 14.40
C LEU A 221 -5.55 -10.16 12.89
N ALA A 222 -4.47 -10.51 12.19
CA ALA A 222 -4.51 -10.90 10.78
C ALA A 222 -5.32 -12.19 10.55
N LEU A 223 -5.29 -13.14 11.48
CA LEU A 223 -6.15 -14.33 11.42
C LEU A 223 -7.63 -13.97 11.54
N LYS A 224 -7.99 -13.03 12.42
CA LYS A 224 -9.37 -12.52 12.53
C LYS A 224 -9.80 -11.81 11.24
N ALA A 225 -8.88 -11.09 10.60
CA ALA A 225 -9.12 -10.40 9.34
C ALA A 225 -9.29 -11.34 8.13
N LYS A 226 -8.87 -12.60 8.24
CA LYS A 226 -8.87 -13.54 7.12
C LYS A 226 -10.28 -13.70 6.54
N GLY A 227 -10.42 -13.40 5.25
CA GLY A 227 -11.72 -13.40 4.56
C GLY A 227 -12.52 -12.09 4.69
N LEU A 228 -12.02 -11.09 5.41
CA LEU A 228 -12.57 -9.74 5.34
C LEU A 228 -11.99 -9.00 4.14
N LYS A 229 -12.85 -8.27 3.43
CA LYS A 229 -12.39 -7.42 2.34
C LYS A 229 -11.69 -6.18 2.88
N GLY A 230 -10.43 -6.02 2.57
CA GLY A 230 -9.70 -4.79 2.82
C GLY A 230 -10.09 -3.69 1.82
N SER A 231 -9.95 -2.45 2.23
CA SER A 231 -10.08 -1.29 1.35
C SER A 231 -8.77 -0.52 1.23
N SER A 232 -8.63 0.29 0.19
CA SER A 232 -7.42 1.11 0.04
C SER A 232 -7.68 2.45 -0.60
N VAL A 233 -6.76 3.38 -0.32
CA VAL A 233 -6.65 4.68 -0.99
C VAL A 233 -5.20 4.85 -1.45
N ASN A 234 -5.01 5.28 -2.71
CA ASN A 234 -3.76 5.82 -3.19
C ASN A 234 -3.88 7.34 -3.25
N PHE A 235 -3.00 8.07 -2.58
CA PHE A 235 -2.92 9.52 -2.68
C PHE A 235 -2.19 9.93 -3.96
N ALA A 236 -2.89 9.79 -5.08
CA ALA A 236 -2.42 10.01 -6.44
C ALA A 236 -3.45 10.81 -7.24
N PRO A 237 -3.11 11.41 -8.39
CA PRO A 237 -4.11 12.04 -9.25
C PRO A 237 -5.23 11.07 -9.64
N PRO A 238 -6.49 11.54 -9.74
CA PRO A 238 -6.90 12.93 -9.59
C PRO A 238 -7.10 13.40 -8.15
N LEU A 239 -7.02 12.50 -7.15
CA LEU A 239 -7.30 12.83 -5.75
C LEU A 239 -6.29 13.85 -5.20
N ILE A 240 -5.00 13.60 -5.40
CA ILE A 240 -3.90 14.45 -4.90
C ILE A 240 -2.84 14.64 -6.00
N VAL A 241 -2.36 15.87 -6.14
CA VAL A 241 -1.19 16.20 -6.97
C VAL A 241 0.07 16.20 -6.10
N SER A 242 1.02 15.28 -6.36
CA SER A 242 2.20 15.07 -5.51
C SER A 242 3.09 16.30 -5.31
N ALA A 243 3.13 17.22 -6.29
CA ALA A 243 3.92 18.46 -6.19
C ALA A 243 3.28 19.52 -5.26
N HIS A 244 1.94 19.51 -5.16
CA HIS A 244 1.17 20.44 -4.35
C HIS A 244 0.02 19.69 -3.64
N PRO A 245 0.35 18.80 -2.68
CA PRO A 245 -0.67 18.00 -2.02
C PRO A 245 -1.55 18.85 -1.10
N ASP A 246 -2.84 18.54 -1.11
CA ASP A 246 -3.77 19.06 -0.11
C ASP A 246 -3.78 18.12 1.10
N PHE A 247 -3.04 18.48 2.13
CA PHE A 247 -2.93 17.69 3.37
C PHE A 247 -4.24 17.67 4.17
N GLY A 248 -5.08 18.70 4.03
CA GLY A 248 -6.42 18.73 4.62
C GLY A 248 -7.30 17.64 4.02
N LEU A 249 -7.35 17.57 2.70
CA LEU A 249 -8.08 16.53 1.96
C LEU A 249 -7.53 15.13 2.24
N ILE A 250 -6.20 14.98 2.37
CA ILE A 250 -5.58 13.70 2.75
C ILE A 250 -6.13 13.23 4.10
N ARG A 251 -6.05 14.07 5.14
CA ARG A 251 -6.50 13.73 6.50
C ARG A 251 -8.00 13.47 6.56
N GLU A 252 -8.81 14.27 5.88
CA GLU A 252 -10.26 14.04 5.78
C GLU A 252 -10.56 12.68 5.12
N THR A 253 -9.87 12.36 4.03
CA THR A 253 -10.03 11.08 3.32
C THR A 253 -9.65 9.90 4.21
N VAL A 254 -8.56 10.01 4.97
CA VAL A 254 -8.12 8.98 5.93
C VAL A 254 -9.20 8.73 6.98
N GLN A 255 -9.67 9.79 7.66
CA GLN A 255 -10.69 9.68 8.70
C GLN A 255 -11.99 9.08 8.16
N LYS A 256 -12.43 9.53 7.00
CA LYS A 256 -13.64 9.02 6.33
C LYS A 256 -13.52 7.52 6.01
N LYS A 257 -12.38 7.07 5.51
CA LYS A 257 -12.17 5.66 5.14
C LYS A 257 -12.10 4.74 6.36
N ILE A 258 -11.46 5.18 7.43
CA ILE A 258 -11.43 4.45 8.69
C ILE A 258 -12.84 4.33 9.25
N ALA A 259 -13.59 5.44 9.34
CA ALA A 259 -14.98 5.43 9.84
C ALA A 259 -15.92 4.55 8.98
N GLN A 260 -15.75 4.55 7.66
CA GLN A 260 -16.49 3.66 6.76
C GLN A 260 -16.16 2.17 6.99
N SER A 261 -14.89 1.86 7.28
CA SER A 261 -14.44 0.52 7.60
C SER A 261 -15.09 0.01 8.89
N GLU A 262 -15.06 0.80 9.95
CA GLU A 262 -15.69 0.48 11.22
C GLU A 262 -17.23 0.32 11.12
N ALA A 263 -17.88 1.17 10.32
CA ALA A 263 -19.34 1.08 10.13
C ALA A 263 -19.76 -0.22 9.44
N LYS A 264 -18.93 -0.78 8.55
CA LYS A 264 -19.18 -2.08 7.91
C LYS A 264 -19.17 -3.23 8.91
N ASP A 265 -18.35 -3.15 9.94
CA ASP A 265 -18.28 -4.18 10.98
C ASP A 265 -19.49 -4.11 11.91
N LYS A 266 -19.84 -2.93 12.39
CA LYS A 266 -21.06 -2.71 13.21
C LYS A 266 -22.33 -3.18 12.51
N ALA A 267 -22.44 -3.00 11.19
CA ALA A 267 -23.58 -3.46 10.40
C ALA A 267 -23.66 -5.00 10.23
N LYS A 268 -22.52 -5.70 10.27
CA LYS A 268 -22.48 -7.17 10.24
C LYS A 268 -22.89 -7.76 11.58
N ASP A 269 -22.40 -7.20 12.67
CA ASP A 269 -22.74 -7.64 14.03
C ASP A 269 -24.23 -7.48 14.31
N ALA A 270 -24.84 -6.36 13.87
CA ALA A 270 -26.27 -6.13 13.99
C ALA A 270 -27.12 -7.13 13.18
N LYS A 271 -26.64 -7.62 12.04
CA LYS A 271 -27.32 -8.64 11.23
C LYS A 271 -27.13 -10.06 11.78
N GLY A 272 -25.99 -10.34 12.43
CA GLY A 272 -25.72 -11.61 13.08
C GLY A 272 -26.59 -11.88 14.31
N ALA A 273 -26.96 -10.84 15.02
CA ALA A 273 -27.82 -10.92 16.22
C ALA A 273 -29.33 -11.10 15.91
N GLY A 274 -29.76 -10.96 14.65
CA GLY A 274 -31.18 -10.92 14.24
C GLY A 274 -31.70 -12.13 13.49
N SER A 275 -30.96 -13.23 13.30
CA SER A 275 -31.42 -14.38 12.51
C SER A 275 -31.91 -15.55 13.36
N ALA A 276 -33.09 -15.38 13.97
CA ALA A 276 -34.01 -16.50 14.26
C ALA A 276 -35.09 -16.50 13.19
N LYS A 277 -35.13 -17.60 12.44
CA LYS A 277 -35.97 -17.89 11.27
C LYS A 277 -37.46 -17.87 11.62
N PRO A 278 -38.35 -17.44 10.72
CA PRO A 278 -39.48 -18.27 10.37
C PRO A 278 -39.55 -18.58 8.86
N THR A 279 -39.84 -19.84 8.61
CA THR A 279 -40.27 -20.43 7.34
C THR A 279 -41.67 -19.96 6.98
N GLU A 280 -41.92 -19.58 5.69
CA GLU A 280 -43.03 -20.10 4.85
C GLU A 280 -43.16 -19.35 3.53
N LYS A 281 -43.05 -20.14 2.48
CA LYS A 281 -43.93 -20.53 1.39
C LYS A 281 -44.41 -19.48 0.38
N THR A 282 -44.01 -19.83 -0.85
CA THR A 282 -44.68 -19.86 -2.15
C THR A 282 -45.62 -18.74 -2.60
N SER A 283 -45.32 -18.12 -3.75
CA SER A 283 -46.18 -18.24 -4.93
C SER A 283 -45.54 -17.62 -6.19
N ALA A 284 -45.73 -18.33 -7.30
CA ALA A 284 -45.32 -17.97 -8.66
C ALA A 284 -46.34 -17.02 -9.32
N ALA A 285 -45.84 -16.21 -10.27
CA ALA A 285 -46.51 -15.79 -11.51
C ALA A 285 -45.73 -14.62 -12.12
N GLU A 286 -45.23 -14.87 -13.26
CA GLU A 286 -45.61 -14.56 -14.64
C GLU A 286 -45.01 -13.30 -15.22
N LYS A 287 -44.30 -13.57 -16.34
CA LYS A 287 -43.75 -12.64 -17.32
C LYS A 287 -44.89 -12.02 -18.18
N PRO A 288 -44.70 -10.83 -18.78
CA PRO A 288 -44.60 -10.87 -20.22
C PRO A 288 -43.43 -10.06 -20.82
N ALA A 289 -43.04 -10.55 -21.95
CA ALA A 289 -42.06 -10.03 -22.87
C ALA A 289 -42.62 -8.88 -23.71
N SER A 290 -41.77 -7.93 -24.10
CA SER A 290 -41.93 -7.23 -25.38
C SER A 290 -40.57 -6.79 -25.91
N THR A 291 -40.39 -7.10 -27.18
CA THR A 291 -39.28 -7.00 -28.10
C THR A 291 -39.25 -5.62 -28.79
N PRO A 292 -38.41 -5.35 -29.82
CA PRO A 292 -37.19 -4.52 -29.70
C PRO A 292 -37.31 -3.25 -30.58
N SER A 293 -36.40 -2.30 -30.42
CA SER A 293 -36.22 -1.24 -31.43
C SER A 293 -34.74 -0.91 -31.67
N SER A 294 -34.36 -1.25 -32.85
CA SER A 294 -33.32 -0.77 -33.79
C SER A 294 -32.25 0.22 -33.35
N SER A 295 -31.07 -0.26 -33.47
CA SER A 295 -29.74 0.21 -33.77
C SER A 295 -29.56 1.46 -34.63
N THR A 296 -28.60 2.29 -34.23
CA THR A 296 -27.73 3.05 -35.16
C THR A 296 -26.28 2.94 -34.64
N PRO A 297 -25.29 2.72 -35.48
CA PRO A 297 -23.90 2.54 -35.02
C PRO A 297 -23.29 3.93 -34.75
N SER A 298 -22.88 4.17 -33.53
CA SER A 298 -22.03 5.30 -33.16
C SER A 298 -20.57 4.90 -33.28
N GLU A 299 -19.79 5.82 -33.89
CA GLU A 299 -18.34 5.78 -34.04
C GLU A 299 -17.58 5.36 -32.77
N PRO A 300 -16.37 4.82 -32.89
CA PRO A 300 -15.56 4.47 -31.71
C PRO A 300 -15.13 5.74 -31.00
N ALA A 301 -15.76 6.03 -29.88
CA ALA A 301 -15.30 7.04 -28.95
C ALA A 301 -13.87 6.69 -28.53
N SER A 302 -12.96 7.61 -28.83
CA SER A 302 -11.60 7.64 -28.28
C SER A 302 -11.67 7.33 -26.79
N GLN A 303 -11.12 6.19 -26.37
CA GLN A 303 -11.03 5.84 -24.95
C GLN A 303 -10.15 6.90 -24.30
N ALA A 304 -10.76 7.71 -23.45
CA ALA A 304 -10.01 8.54 -22.50
C ALA A 304 -9.08 7.64 -21.68
N PRO A 305 -7.87 8.11 -21.30
CA PRO A 305 -6.98 7.33 -20.45
C PRO A 305 -7.76 6.89 -19.21
N GLN A 306 -7.80 5.57 -18.95
CA GLN A 306 -8.43 5.06 -17.74
C GLN A 306 -7.70 5.67 -16.55
N GLU A 307 -8.41 6.43 -15.73
CA GLU A 307 -7.85 7.07 -14.55
C GLU A 307 -7.32 6.00 -13.59
N PRO A 308 -6.12 6.18 -13.03
CA PRO A 308 -5.60 5.23 -12.07
C PRO A 308 -6.54 5.16 -10.85
N TYR A 309 -6.86 3.93 -10.43
CA TYR A 309 -7.73 3.69 -9.28
C TYR A 309 -7.14 4.33 -8.02
N THR A 310 -7.70 5.46 -7.60
CA THR A 310 -7.27 6.15 -6.38
C THR A 310 -7.88 5.54 -5.13
N GLU A 311 -9.11 5.04 -5.23
CA GLU A 311 -9.83 4.39 -4.13
C GLU A 311 -10.38 3.03 -4.55
N THR A 312 -10.35 2.06 -3.66
CA THR A 312 -11.04 0.77 -3.83
C THR A 312 -11.67 0.30 -2.54
N GLU A 313 -12.86 -0.27 -2.66
CA GLU A 313 -13.59 -0.92 -1.58
C GLU A 313 -13.27 -2.43 -1.47
N ASP A 314 -12.57 -2.96 -2.46
CA ASP A 314 -12.17 -4.35 -2.56
C ASP A 314 -10.79 -4.43 -3.21
N LEU A 315 -9.77 -4.72 -2.40
CA LEU A 315 -8.38 -4.83 -2.85
C LEU A 315 -8.19 -5.93 -3.89
N ASP A 316 -8.97 -7.00 -3.82
CA ASP A 316 -8.85 -8.14 -4.73
C ASP A 316 -9.39 -7.82 -6.11
N ALA A 317 -10.43 -6.98 -6.20
CA ALA A 317 -11.01 -6.56 -7.47
C ALA A 317 -10.02 -5.75 -8.32
N VAL A 318 -9.13 -4.97 -7.68
CA VAL A 318 -8.11 -4.17 -8.38
C VAL A 318 -7.03 -5.06 -9.00
N CYS A 319 -6.75 -6.20 -8.38
CA CYS A 319 -5.67 -7.09 -8.78
C CYS A 319 -6.00 -7.96 -10.00
N THR A 320 -7.27 -8.04 -10.39
CA THR A 320 -7.69 -8.76 -11.59
C THR A 320 -7.58 -7.93 -12.88
N VAL A 321 -7.25 -6.64 -12.77
CA VAL A 321 -7.23 -5.67 -13.89
C VAL A 321 -5.82 -5.14 -14.19
N SER A 322 -4.84 -5.47 -13.35
CA SER A 322 -3.46 -4.95 -13.46
C SER A 322 -2.59 -5.72 -14.42
#